data_c4ad3fd3c8ba20eddcdb4a4413994383
#
_entry.id   c4ad3fd3c8ba20eddcdb4a4413994383
#
_cell.length_a   1.000
_cell.length_b   1.000
_cell.length_c   1.000
_cell.angle_alpha   90.00
_cell.angle_beta   90.00
_cell.angle_gamma   90.00
#
_symmetry.space_group_name_H-M   'P 1'
#
loop_
_entity.id
_entity.type
_entity.pdbx_description
1 polymer ?
#
loop_
_entity_poly.entity_id
_entity_poly.type
_entity_poly.pdbx_seq_one_letter_code
_entity_poly.pdbx_strand_id
1 'polypeptide(L)'
;METVPGKYSYNSWPLGQLPDSWKRPEPELIRNKGYSWQDPRDIVDIFEVKLAKYAGSKFAAVLDCDSHALFLSLKFLDFKGEVSIPSRTYASVPMQILHAGASFSFRDEAWHGKYELKGTGIFDAAAQFKPGMFDSESLIQTLSFQIKKVLPIGRGGAILTNSKEVYDWIKLSSYDGRDLTSRYDSPGHIKSLGWHYYMTPEDAARGILLMDDLSEDRLFEFGWANYPDLREYEFFKKNSTGTEKR
;
A
#
# COMPACT_ATOMS: atom_id res chain seq x y z
N MET A 1 15.93 -6.56 -18.80
CA MET A 1 14.78 -5.73 -19.21
C MET A 1 13.53 -6.45 -18.82
N GLU A 2 12.81 -5.93 -17.83
CA GLU A 2 11.49 -6.44 -17.48
C GLU A 2 10.47 -5.73 -18.37
N THR A 3 9.92 -6.44 -19.35
CA THR A 3 8.82 -5.96 -20.16
C THR A 3 7.55 -6.65 -19.69
N VAL A 4 6.56 -5.87 -19.27
CA VAL A 4 5.22 -6.39 -19.00
C VAL A 4 4.43 -6.35 -20.30
N PRO A 5 3.88 -7.49 -20.78
CA PRO A 5 3.04 -7.49 -21.98
C PRO A 5 1.82 -6.60 -21.77
N GLY A 6 1.44 -5.84 -22.77
CA GLY A 6 0.29 -4.93 -22.75
C GLY A 6 -1.00 -5.64 -22.32
N LYS A 7 -1.32 -5.48 -21.05
CA LYS A 7 -2.46 -6.07 -20.34
C LYS A 7 -3.71 -5.22 -20.48
N TYR A 8 -3.52 -3.91 -20.72
CA TYR A 8 -4.57 -2.92 -20.69
C TYR A 8 -5.10 -2.57 -22.09
N SER A 9 -6.38 -2.21 -22.16
CA SER A 9 -7.01 -1.78 -23.41
C SER A 9 -6.82 -0.28 -23.62
N TYR A 10 -5.92 0.09 -24.53
CA TYR A 10 -5.62 1.48 -24.88
C TYR A 10 -6.83 2.29 -25.33
N ASN A 11 -7.70 1.66 -26.11
CA ASN A 11 -8.86 2.33 -26.71
C ASN A 11 -9.90 2.79 -25.67
N SER A 12 -9.68 2.44 -24.42
CA SER A 12 -10.57 2.81 -23.30
C SER A 12 -10.02 3.92 -22.41
N TRP A 13 -8.83 4.46 -22.71
CA TRP A 13 -8.24 5.52 -21.88
C TRP A 13 -8.57 6.89 -22.47
N PRO A 14 -9.53 7.66 -21.91
CA PRO A 14 -10.00 8.91 -22.50
C PRO A 14 -9.12 10.12 -22.18
N LEU A 15 -7.93 9.92 -21.63
CA LEU A 15 -7.07 11.02 -21.20
C LEU A 15 -6.52 11.79 -22.38
N GLY A 16 -6.78 13.08 -22.39
CA GLY A 16 -6.11 14.02 -23.27
C GLY A 16 -4.60 14.00 -23.08
N GLN A 17 -3.86 14.34 -24.11
CA GLN A 17 -2.40 14.47 -24.00
C GLN A 17 -2.06 15.76 -23.27
N LEU A 18 -1.29 15.62 -22.16
CA LEU A 18 -0.72 16.79 -21.49
C LEU A 18 0.40 17.41 -22.33
N PRO A 19 0.50 18.75 -22.35
CA PRO A 19 1.70 19.40 -22.86
C PRO A 19 2.96 18.88 -22.16
N ASP A 20 4.06 18.75 -22.90
CA ASP A 20 5.31 18.19 -22.35
C ASP A 20 5.79 18.93 -21.10
N SER A 21 5.60 20.25 -21.06
CA SER A 21 5.95 21.09 -19.91
C SER A 21 5.16 20.79 -18.63
N TRP A 22 4.06 20.05 -18.74
CA TRP A 22 3.20 19.66 -17.60
C TRP A 22 3.39 18.18 -17.19
N LYS A 23 4.10 17.42 -18.02
CA LYS A 23 4.40 16.02 -17.69
C LYS A 23 5.40 15.94 -16.57
N ARG A 24 5.21 15.05 -15.65
CA ARG A 24 6.21 14.72 -14.63
C ARG A 24 7.37 13.97 -15.29
N PRO A 25 8.62 14.23 -14.88
CA PRO A 25 9.81 13.68 -15.55
C PRO A 25 10.06 12.20 -15.25
N GLU A 26 9.50 11.65 -14.17
CA GLU A 26 9.82 10.31 -13.69
C GLU A 26 9.60 9.20 -14.74
N PRO A 27 8.49 9.18 -15.53
CA PRO A 27 8.32 8.17 -16.57
C PRO A 27 9.44 8.21 -17.62
N GLU A 28 9.83 9.40 -18.08
CA GLU A 28 10.90 9.52 -19.07
C GLU A 28 12.27 9.15 -18.49
N LEU A 29 12.52 9.46 -17.22
CA LEU A 29 13.75 9.06 -16.54
C LEU A 29 13.90 7.54 -16.45
N ILE A 30 12.83 6.79 -16.14
CA ILE A 30 12.91 5.32 -16.14
C ILE A 30 13.03 4.75 -17.56
N ARG A 31 12.43 5.40 -18.57
CA ARG A 31 12.61 5.02 -19.97
C ARG A 31 14.08 5.11 -20.37
N ASN A 32 14.77 6.16 -19.97
CA ASN A 32 16.21 6.37 -20.22
C ASN A 32 17.09 5.35 -19.47
N LYS A 33 16.57 4.74 -18.39
CA LYS A 33 17.21 3.60 -17.68
C LYS A 33 16.92 2.24 -18.33
N GLY A 34 16.15 2.19 -19.44
CA GLY A 34 15.86 0.98 -20.20
C GLY A 34 14.53 0.30 -19.84
N TYR A 35 13.71 0.89 -18.98
CA TYR A 35 12.34 0.40 -18.77
C TYR A 35 11.47 0.72 -19.99
N SER A 36 10.53 -0.17 -20.33
CA SER A 36 9.63 0.03 -21.46
C SER A 36 8.21 -0.41 -21.08
N TRP A 37 7.22 0.30 -21.59
CA TRP A 37 5.80 0.03 -21.41
C TRP A 37 5.01 0.49 -22.63
N GLN A 38 3.81 -0.05 -22.76
CA GLN A 38 2.86 0.36 -23.79
C GLN A 38 1.80 1.30 -23.21
N ASP A 39 1.21 0.93 -22.08
CA ASP A 39 0.23 1.72 -21.34
C ASP A 39 0.89 2.30 -20.07
N PRO A 40 0.65 3.56 -19.71
CA PRO A 40 1.20 4.12 -18.47
C PRO A 40 0.94 3.28 -17.21
N ARG A 41 -0.17 2.53 -17.18
CA ARG A 41 -0.49 1.61 -16.07
C ARG A 41 0.47 0.44 -15.94
N ASP A 42 1.17 0.06 -17.02
CA ASP A 42 2.23 -0.97 -16.98
C ASP A 42 3.37 -0.54 -16.04
N ILE A 43 3.61 0.77 -15.87
CA ILE A 43 4.63 1.29 -14.93
C ILE A 43 4.31 0.87 -13.50
N VAL A 44 3.02 0.86 -13.14
CA VAL A 44 2.58 0.41 -11.82
C VAL A 44 2.89 -1.08 -11.65
N ASP A 45 2.58 -1.91 -12.66
CA ASP A 45 2.87 -3.35 -12.62
C ASP A 45 4.40 -3.62 -12.55
N ILE A 46 5.22 -2.85 -13.27
CA ILE A 46 6.69 -2.92 -13.19
C ILE A 46 7.16 -2.63 -11.75
N PHE A 47 6.63 -1.59 -11.14
CA PHE A 47 6.99 -1.25 -9.76
C PHE A 47 6.56 -2.35 -8.77
N GLU A 48 5.35 -2.91 -8.93
CA GLU A 48 4.84 -4.00 -8.11
C GLU A 48 5.72 -5.25 -8.18
N VAL A 49 6.14 -5.66 -9.39
CA VAL A 49 7.05 -6.78 -9.60
C VAL A 49 8.40 -6.54 -8.92
N LYS A 50 8.97 -5.34 -9.12
CA LYS A 50 10.24 -4.96 -8.50
C LYS A 50 10.14 -4.95 -6.96
N LEU A 51 9.06 -4.42 -6.42
CA LEU A 51 8.80 -4.34 -4.99
C LEU A 51 8.62 -5.73 -4.38
N ALA A 52 7.81 -6.60 -4.99
CA ALA A 52 7.60 -7.97 -4.55
C ALA A 52 8.92 -8.75 -4.48
N LYS A 53 9.74 -8.66 -5.54
CA LYS A 53 11.06 -9.30 -5.61
C LYS A 53 11.99 -8.78 -4.51
N TYR A 54 12.04 -7.48 -4.29
CA TYR A 54 12.88 -6.88 -3.25
C TYR A 54 12.46 -7.32 -1.85
N ALA A 55 11.16 -7.27 -1.57
CA ALA A 55 10.60 -7.61 -0.27
C ALA A 55 10.56 -9.14 0.00
N GLY A 56 10.63 -9.98 -1.04
CA GLY A 56 10.56 -11.44 -0.91
C GLY A 56 9.14 -12.00 -0.85
N SER A 57 8.13 -11.24 -1.28
CA SER A 57 6.75 -11.71 -1.43
C SER A 57 6.47 -12.21 -2.86
N LYS A 58 5.41 -13.00 -3.05
CA LYS A 58 4.96 -13.39 -4.40
C LYS A 58 4.31 -12.24 -5.15
N PHE A 59 3.58 -11.38 -4.46
CA PHE A 59 2.82 -10.26 -5.02
C PHE A 59 3.01 -9.01 -4.18
N ALA A 60 2.99 -7.87 -4.85
CA ALA A 60 2.83 -6.55 -4.27
C ALA A 60 1.73 -5.81 -5.02
N ALA A 61 0.83 -5.15 -4.31
CA ALA A 61 -0.17 -4.24 -4.89
C ALA A 61 0.08 -2.84 -4.32
N VAL A 62 0.38 -1.86 -5.17
CA VAL A 62 0.66 -0.50 -4.74
C VAL A 62 -0.60 0.36 -4.72
N LEU A 63 -0.65 1.26 -3.75
CA LEU A 63 -1.79 2.11 -3.41
C LEU A 63 -1.33 3.55 -3.20
N ASP A 64 -2.28 4.47 -3.14
CA ASP A 64 -2.01 5.89 -2.92
C ASP A 64 -1.47 6.21 -1.51
N CYS A 65 -1.72 5.35 -0.52
CA CYS A 65 -1.13 5.45 0.82
C CYS A 65 -1.29 4.15 1.63
N ASP A 66 -0.46 4.00 2.66
CA ASP A 66 -0.51 2.87 3.58
C ASP A 66 -1.81 2.81 4.40
N SER A 67 -2.38 3.96 4.77
CA SER A 67 -3.67 3.98 5.47
C SER A 67 -4.76 3.28 4.66
N HIS A 68 -4.79 3.48 3.35
CA HIS A 68 -5.73 2.77 2.47
C HIS A 68 -5.34 1.30 2.27
N ALA A 69 -4.04 0.96 2.34
CA ALA A 69 -3.60 -0.43 2.36
C ALA A 69 -4.16 -1.17 3.59
N LEU A 70 -4.07 -0.58 4.77
CA LEU A 70 -4.66 -1.14 5.99
C LEU A 70 -6.18 -1.25 5.89
N PHE A 71 -6.85 -0.20 5.40
CA PHE A 71 -8.30 -0.21 5.21
C PHE A 71 -8.76 -1.33 4.27
N LEU A 72 -8.15 -1.42 3.08
CA LEU A 72 -8.51 -2.46 2.10
C LEU A 72 -8.19 -3.86 2.62
N SER A 73 -7.11 -4.04 3.38
CA SER A 73 -6.78 -5.32 4.01
C SER A 73 -7.88 -5.79 4.97
N LEU A 74 -8.39 -4.89 5.81
CA LEU A 74 -9.51 -5.17 6.72
C LEU A 74 -10.82 -5.41 5.96
N LYS A 75 -11.05 -4.69 4.86
CA LYS A 75 -12.23 -4.88 3.99
C LYS A 75 -12.18 -6.21 3.25
N PHE A 76 -11.01 -6.65 2.79
CA PHE A 76 -10.82 -7.97 2.20
C PHE A 76 -11.25 -9.09 3.16
N LEU A 77 -10.86 -8.97 4.44
CA LEU A 77 -11.22 -9.94 5.47
C LEU A 77 -12.69 -9.84 5.93
N ASP A 78 -13.41 -8.79 5.53
CA ASP A 78 -14.71 -8.40 6.12
C ASP A 78 -14.69 -8.42 7.67
N PHE A 79 -13.56 -8.00 8.24
CA PHE A 79 -13.30 -8.14 9.66
C PHE A 79 -14.21 -7.20 10.47
N LYS A 80 -14.97 -7.77 11.43
CA LYS A 80 -15.93 -7.05 12.28
C LYS A 80 -15.62 -7.14 13.78
N GLY A 81 -14.57 -7.85 14.12
CA GLY A 81 -14.17 -8.06 15.51
C GLY A 81 -13.38 -6.91 16.10
N GLU A 82 -12.77 -7.18 17.24
CA GLU A 82 -11.81 -6.28 17.87
C GLU A 82 -10.40 -6.56 17.36
N VAL A 83 -9.70 -5.49 16.97
CA VAL A 83 -8.30 -5.52 16.56
C VAL A 83 -7.44 -4.96 17.69
N SER A 84 -6.50 -5.74 18.22
CA SER A 84 -5.56 -5.22 19.21
C SER A 84 -4.32 -4.66 18.52
N ILE A 85 -3.99 -3.40 18.80
CA ILE A 85 -2.87 -2.64 18.22
C ILE A 85 -1.97 -2.05 19.31
N PRO A 86 -0.67 -1.80 19.03
CA PRO A 86 0.19 -1.07 19.96
C PRO A 86 -0.37 0.33 20.26
N SER A 87 -0.28 0.77 21.52
CA SER A 87 -0.72 2.12 21.91
C SER A 87 0.11 3.23 21.26
N ARG A 88 1.37 2.92 20.95
CA ARG A 88 2.27 3.82 20.23
C ARG A 88 2.41 3.38 18.79
N THR A 89 1.62 4.00 17.93
CA THR A 89 1.60 3.79 16.48
C THR A 89 1.10 5.05 15.78
N TYR A 90 1.01 5.01 14.45
CA TYR A 90 0.50 6.14 13.68
C TYR A 90 -1.02 6.28 13.84
N ALA A 91 -1.48 7.52 14.04
CA ALA A 91 -2.87 7.82 14.37
C ALA A 91 -3.90 7.32 13.34
N SER A 92 -3.51 7.14 12.07
CA SER A 92 -4.44 6.61 11.07
C SER A 92 -4.78 5.14 11.26
N VAL A 93 -3.94 4.36 11.95
CA VAL A 93 -4.15 2.91 12.12
C VAL A 93 -5.49 2.61 12.81
N PRO A 94 -5.76 3.10 14.03
CA PRO A 94 -7.06 2.89 14.66
C PRO A 94 -8.21 3.53 13.88
N MET A 95 -7.98 4.63 13.15
CA MET A 95 -9.01 5.24 12.30
C MET A 95 -9.41 4.32 11.15
N GLN A 96 -8.45 3.63 10.49
CA GLN A 96 -8.78 2.70 9.41
C GLN A 96 -9.53 1.46 9.92
N ILE A 97 -9.24 1.01 11.14
CA ILE A 97 -10.00 -0.06 11.78
C ILE A 97 -11.48 0.36 11.96
N LEU A 98 -11.71 1.57 12.48
CA LEU A 98 -13.08 2.11 12.63
C LEU A 98 -13.77 2.28 11.27
N HIS A 99 -13.08 2.83 10.25
CA HIS A 99 -13.62 3.00 8.91
C HIS A 99 -14.00 1.65 8.25
N ALA A 100 -13.25 0.58 8.55
CA ALA A 100 -13.57 -0.75 8.07
C ALA A 100 -14.81 -1.36 8.77
N GLY A 101 -15.27 -0.75 9.88
CA GLY A 101 -16.42 -1.21 10.67
C GLY A 101 -16.05 -2.19 11.77
N ALA A 102 -14.77 -2.26 12.15
CA ALA A 102 -14.25 -3.03 13.27
C ALA A 102 -14.05 -2.13 14.51
N SER A 103 -13.78 -2.73 15.65
CA SER A 103 -13.38 -2.05 16.87
C SER A 103 -11.89 -2.26 17.15
N PHE A 104 -11.30 -1.49 18.05
CA PHE A 104 -9.91 -1.66 18.43
C PHE A 104 -9.68 -1.53 19.92
N SER A 105 -8.65 -2.21 20.42
CA SER A 105 -8.08 -2.01 21.76
C SER A 105 -6.59 -1.73 21.67
N PHE A 106 -6.06 -1.03 22.67
CA PHE A 106 -4.65 -0.78 22.78
C PHE A 106 -3.95 -1.82 23.65
N ARG A 107 -2.75 -2.21 23.25
CA ARG A 107 -1.83 -3.03 24.04
C ARG A 107 -0.49 -2.32 24.24
N ASP A 108 0.17 -2.65 25.34
CA ASP A 108 1.55 -2.24 25.56
C ASP A 108 2.47 -3.22 24.81
N GLU A 109 3.16 -2.71 23.79
CA GLU A 109 4.10 -3.48 22.99
C GLU A 109 5.23 -2.58 22.52
N ALA A 110 6.46 -2.99 22.82
CA ALA A 110 7.65 -2.42 22.21
C ALA A 110 7.91 -3.14 20.89
N TRP A 111 7.69 -2.46 19.78
CA TRP A 111 7.89 -2.99 18.43
C TRP A 111 8.92 -2.18 17.64
N HIS A 112 9.53 -2.82 16.65
CA HIS A 112 10.46 -2.21 15.71
C HIS A 112 10.17 -2.70 14.29
N GLY A 113 10.18 -1.79 13.32
CA GLY A 113 9.98 -2.05 11.91
C GLY A 113 8.55 -2.45 11.56
N LYS A 114 7.97 -3.40 12.27
CA LYS A 114 6.61 -3.89 12.03
C LYS A 114 5.94 -4.37 13.32
N TYR A 115 4.62 -4.48 13.27
CA TYR A 115 3.80 -5.13 14.29
C TYR A 115 2.54 -5.73 13.66
N GLU A 116 1.95 -6.68 14.32
CA GLU A 116 0.69 -7.31 13.90
C GLU A 116 -0.52 -6.50 14.39
N LEU A 117 -1.51 -6.33 13.52
CA LEU A 117 -2.89 -6.03 13.90
C LEU A 117 -3.50 -7.33 14.43
N LYS A 118 -3.34 -7.59 15.75
CA LYS A 118 -3.67 -8.89 16.34
C LYS A 118 -5.13 -9.28 16.10
N GLY A 119 -5.30 -10.52 15.72
CA GLY A 119 -6.60 -11.11 15.38
C GLY A 119 -6.90 -11.09 13.88
N THR A 120 -6.03 -10.53 13.03
CA THR A 120 -6.32 -10.35 11.60
C THR A 120 -5.32 -11.04 10.66
N GLY A 121 -4.10 -11.33 11.10
CA GLY A 121 -3.01 -11.76 10.22
C GLY A 121 -2.46 -10.64 9.30
N ILE A 122 -2.81 -9.38 9.59
CA ILE A 122 -2.28 -8.19 8.92
C ILE A 122 -1.12 -7.64 9.73
N PHE A 123 0.00 -7.34 9.07
CA PHE A 123 1.15 -6.68 9.66
C PHE A 123 1.31 -5.28 9.07
N ASP A 124 1.36 -4.27 9.94
CA ASP A 124 1.79 -2.93 9.57
C ASP A 124 3.33 -2.88 9.62
N ALA A 125 3.96 -2.76 8.46
CA ALA A 125 5.40 -2.63 8.30
C ALA A 125 5.79 -1.26 7.71
N ALA A 126 4.97 -0.23 7.93
CA ALA A 126 5.22 1.13 7.48
C ALA A 126 6.53 1.74 8.02
N ALA A 127 7.13 1.12 9.03
CA ALA A 127 8.31 1.62 9.72
C ALA A 127 9.63 0.99 9.24
N GLN A 128 9.60 0.07 8.27
CA GLN A 128 10.79 -0.56 7.68
C GLN A 128 10.67 -0.70 6.16
N PHE A 129 11.84 -0.78 5.49
CA PHE A 129 11.93 -1.15 4.08
C PHE A 129 13.33 -1.74 3.83
N LYS A 130 13.42 -3.05 3.65
CA LYS A 130 14.68 -3.76 3.45
C LYS A 130 14.51 -5.02 2.62
N PRO A 131 15.59 -5.58 2.02
CA PRO A 131 15.51 -6.83 1.26
C PRO A 131 14.97 -7.98 2.12
N GLY A 132 14.10 -8.81 1.54
CA GLY A 132 13.56 -9.99 2.21
C GLY A 132 12.71 -9.71 3.44
N MET A 133 12.12 -8.52 3.56
CA MET A 133 11.37 -8.09 4.74
C MET A 133 10.00 -8.74 4.91
N PHE A 134 9.49 -9.39 3.85
CA PHE A 134 8.18 -10.00 3.90
C PHE A 134 8.17 -11.20 4.86
N ASP A 135 7.21 -11.19 5.77
CA ASP A 135 6.99 -12.28 6.70
C ASP A 135 6.03 -13.30 6.09
N SER A 136 6.51 -14.51 5.83
CA SER A 136 5.72 -15.58 5.19
C SER A 136 4.54 -16.07 6.04
N GLU A 137 4.52 -15.77 7.34
CA GLU A 137 3.40 -16.09 8.24
C GLU A 137 2.30 -15.03 8.17
N SER A 138 2.60 -13.85 7.63
CA SER A 138 1.58 -12.82 7.40
C SER A 138 0.71 -13.18 6.20
N LEU A 139 -0.61 -13.01 6.33
CA LEU A 139 -1.50 -13.01 5.16
C LEU A 139 -1.27 -11.76 4.32
N ILE A 140 -1.13 -10.63 4.98
CA ILE A 140 -0.95 -9.30 4.39
C ILE A 140 0.08 -8.53 5.22
N GLN A 141 1.03 -7.90 4.53
CA GLN A 141 1.96 -6.95 5.15
C GLN A 141 1.87 -5.62 4.40
N THR A 142 1.63 -4.51 5.11
CA THR A 142 1.47 -3.19 4.49
C THR A 142 2.74 -2.36 4.59
N LEU A 143 2.95 -1.45 3.63
CA LEU A 143 4.11 -0.57 3.52
C LEU A 143 3.68 0.87 3.29
N SER A 144 4.52 1.80 3.74
CA SER A 144 4.35 3.23 3.51
C SER A 144 5.52 3.83 2.73
N PHE A 145 5.20 4.66 1.73
CA PHE A 145 6.16 5.43 0.94
C PHE A 145 6.03 6.95 1.17
N GLN A 146 5.52 7.32 2.34
CA GLN A 146 5.43 8.71 2.75
C GLN A 146 6.84 9.34 2.83
N ILE A 147 6.94 10.64 2.65
CA ILE A 147 8.21 11.38 2.50
C ILE A 147 9.28 11.12 3.60
N LYS A 148 8.88 10.68 4.79
CA LYS A 148 9.79 10.37 5.91
C LYS A 148 10.25 8.90 5.93
N LYS A 149 9.84 8.08 4.95
CA LYS A 149 10.15 6.64 4.91
C LYS A 149 11.46 6.37 4.16
N VAL A 150 11.95 5.15 4.26
CA VAL A 150 13.17 4.70 3.56
C VAL A 150 13.05 4.89 2.06
N LEU A 151 11.89 4.55 1.49
CA LEU A 151 11.55 4.80 0.09
C LEU A 151 10.57 6.00 0.00
N PRO A 152 11.08 7.25 -0.06
CA PRO A 152 10.27 8.45 0.10
C PRO A 152 9.66 8.90 -1.25
N ILE A 153 8.69 8.18 -1.77
CA ILE A 153 7.97 8.59 -2.99
C ILE A 153 7.28 9.95 -2.78
N GLY A 154 6.84 10.20 -1.55
CA GLY A 154 6.11 11.40 -1.16
C GLY A 154 4.76 11.03 -0.57
N ARG A 155 3.92 10.38 -1.34
CA ARG A 155 2.71 9.67 -0.95
C ARG A 155 2.75 8.28 -1.59
N GLY A 156 2.17 7.30 -0.94
CA GLY A 156 2.11 5.93 -1.45
C GLY A 156 2.10 4.91 -0.33
N GLY A 157 1.67 3.72 -0.68
CA GLY A 157 1.70 2.53 0.16
C GLY A 157 1.68 1.28 -0.69
N ALA A 158 1.82 0.13 -0.07
CA ALA A 158 1.69 -1.15 -0.74
C ALA A 158 1.18 -2.22 0.20
N ILE A 159 0.62 -3.26 -0.40
CA ILE A 159 0.30 -4.53 0.23
C ILE A 159 1.24 -5.58 -0.36
N LEU A 160 1.94 -6.30 0.51
CA LEU A 160 2.71 -7.49 0.19
C LEU A 160 1.92 -8.72 0.60
N THR A 161 1.89 -9.75 -0.25
CA THR A 161 1.18 -11.00 0.05
C THR A 161 1.70 -12.17 -0.79
N ASN A 162 1.52 -13.39 -0.30
CA ASN A 162 1.72 -14.61 -1.09
C ASN A 162 0.41 -15.16 -1.68
N SER A 163 -0.74 -14.56 -1.33
CA SER A 163 -2.06 -14.95 -1.81
C SER A 163 -2.41 -14.20 -3.10
N LYS A 164 -2.63 -14.98 -4.18
CA LYS A 164 -3.14 -14.42 -5.45
C LYS A 164 -4.55 -13.83 -5.28
N GLU A 165 -5.37 -14.43 -4.44
CA GLU A 165 -6.74 -13.97 -4.15
C GLU A 165 -6.72 -12.56 -3.52
N VAL A 166 -5.88 -12.36 -2.49
CA VAL A 166 -5.68 -11.03 -1.88
C VAL A 166 -5.24 -10.03 -2.94
N TYR A 167 -4.20 -10.37 -3.72
CA TYR A 167 -3.67 -9.48 -4.75
C TYR A 167 -4.74 -9.07 -5.77
N ASP A 168 -5.47 -10.04 -6.33
CA ASP A 168 -6.49 -9.76 -7.36
C ASP A 168 -7.63 -8.91 -6.80
N TRP A 169 -8.07 -9.21 -5.56
CA TRP A 169 -9.11 -8.44 -4.90
C TRP A 169 -8.67 -6.99 -4.64
N ILE A 170 -7.44 -6.78 -4.15
CA ILE A 170 -6.88 -5.45 -3.90
C ILE A 170 -6.75 -4.66 -5.19
N LYS A 171 -6.24 -5.28 -6.27
CA LYS A 171 -6.11 -4.64 -7.59
C LYS A 171 -7.47 -4.20 -8.12
N LEU A 172 -8.47 -5.05 -8.03
CA LEU A 172 -9.83 -4.71 -8.47
C LEU A 172 -10.44 -3.60 -7.61
N SER A 173 -10.35 -3.74 -6.29
CA SER A 173 -11.01 -2.85 -5.33
C SER A 173 -10.37 -1.46 -5.30
N SER A 174 -9.05 -1.35 -5.45
CA SER A 174 -8.36 -0.06 -5.46
C SER A 174 -8.60 0.79 -6.71
N TYR A 175 -9.14 0.20 -7.77
CA TYR A 175 -9.50 0.86 -9.03
C TYR A 175 -11.02 0.97 -9.21
N ASP A 176 -11.77 1.33 -8.17
CA ASP A 176 -13.23 1.49 -8.21
C ASP A 176 -14.00 0.21 -8.58
N GLY A 177 -13.44 -0.96 -8.33
CA GLY A 177 -14.03 -2.24 -8.72
C GLY A 177 -13.98 -2.49 -10.23
N ARG A 178 -13.10 -1.82 -10.96
CA ARG A 178 -12.98 -1.90 -12.42
C ARG A 178 -12.06 -3.02 -12.87
N ASP A 179 -12.49 -3.76 -13.86
CA ASP A 179 -11.65 -4.68 -14.61
C ASP A 179 -10.86 -3.90 -15.68
N LEU A 180 -9.63 -3.57 -15.39
CA LEU A 180 -8.76 -2.77 -16.26
C LEU A 180 -8.38 -3.48 -17.57
N THR A 181 -8.64 -4.77 -17.70
CA THR A 181 -8.43 -5.54 -18.94
C THR A 181 -9.59 -5.43 -19.91
N SER A 182 -10.75 -4.96 -19.43
CA SER A 182 -11.93 -4.73 -20.26
C SER A 182 -12.00 -3.29 -20.73
N ARG A 183 -12.77 -3.05 -21.81
CA ARG A 183 -13.01 -1.69 -22.29
C ARG A 183 -13.82 -0.90 -21.25
N TYR A 184 -13.48 0.38 -21.10
CA TYR A 184 -14.13 1.28 -20.14
C TYR A 184 -15.66 1.41 -20.34
N ASP A 185 -16.12 1.38 -21.60
CA ASP A 185 -17.54 1.48 -21.99
C ASP A 185 -18.27 0.12 -22.00
N SER A 186 -17.58 -0.95 -21.62
CA SER A 186 -18.17 -2.28 -21.50
C SER A 186 -19.11 -2.37 -20.29
N PRO A 187 -20.34 -2.92 -20.43
CA PRO A 187 -21.24 -3.12 -19.29
C PRO A 187 -20.65 -3.97 -18.16
N GLY A 188 -19.69 -4.85 -18.47
CA GLY A 188 -19.00 -5.69 -17.50
C GLY A 188 -17.72 -5.09 -16.93
N HIS A 189 -17.43 -3.81 -17.17
CA HIS A 189 -16.20 -3.17 -16.71
C HIS A 189 -16.16 -3.01 -15.18
N ILE A 190 -17.28 -2.71 -14.53
CA ILE A 190 -17.41 -2.65 -13.07
C ILE A 190 -17.80 -4.05 -12.57
N LYS A 191 -16.97 -4.67 -11.73
CA LYS A 191 -17.14 -6.04 -11.23
C LYS A 191 -17.60 -6.08 -9.78
N SER A 192 -17.25 -5.06 -8.99
CA SER A 192 -17.52 -5.03 -7.56
C SER A 192 -17.58 -3.61 -7.01
N LEU A 193 -17.95 -3.48 -5.73
CA LEU A 193 -17.67 -2.26 -4.99
C LEU A 193 -16.16 -2.06 -4.91
N GLY A 194 -15.71 -0.83 -5.11
CA GLY A 194 -14.31 -0.46 -5.04
C GLY A 194 -14.10 0.95 -4.50
N TRP A 195 -12.84 1.36 -4.47
CA TRP A 195 -12.37 2.67 -4.00
C TRP A 195 -11.34 3.23 -4.96
N HIS A 196 -11.20 4.54 -5.00
CA HIS A 196 -10.24 5.25 -5.86
C HIS A 196 -8.90 5.44 -5.12
N TYR A 197 -8.18 4.31 -4.87
CA TYR A 197 -7.00 4.27 -4.02
C TYR A 197 -5.74 3.78 -4.74
N TYR A 198 -5.74 3.72 -6.05
CA TYR A 198 -4.58 3.29 -6.83
C TYR A 198 -3.43 4.31 -6.81
N MET A 199 -2.23 3.82 -6.98
CA MET A 199 -1.03 4.66 -7.20
C MET A 199 -1.00 5.13 -8.65
N THR A 200 -0.58 6.39 -8.87
CA THR A 200 -0.40 6.92 -10.23
C THR A 200 0.84 6.33 -10.91
N PRO A 201 0.87 6.23 -12.25
CA PRO A 201 2.06 5.79 -12.98
C PRO A 201 3.31 6.63 -12.68
N GLU A 202 3.14 7.93 -12.47
CA GLU A 202 4.24 8.85 -12.15
C GLU A 202 4.83 8.57 -10.77
N ASP A 203 4.00 8.29 -9.77
CA ASP A 203 4.46 7.93 -8.43
C ASP A 203 5.12 6.55 -8.43
N ALA A 204 4.60 5.60 -9.21
CA ALA A 204 5.23 4.29 -9.43
C ALA A 204 6.60 4.44 -10.12
N ALA A 205 6.71 5.28 -11.16
CA ALA A 205 7.98 5.59 -11.82
C ALA A 205 8.99 6.18 -10.85
N ARG A 206 8.56 7.11 -9.98
CA ARG A 206 9.40 7.64 -8.91
C ARG A 206 9.85 6.54 -7.94
N GLY A 207 8.96 5.62 -7.59
CA GLY A 207 9.29 4.45 -6.77
C GLY A 207 10.38 3.58 -7.40
N ILE A 208 10.29 3.31 -8.70
CA ILE A 208 11.31 2.57 -9.47
C ILE A 208 12.67 3.29 -9.40
N LEU A 209 12.71 4.59 -9.69
CA LEU A 209 13.95 5.40 -9.63
C LEU A 209 14.60 5.32 -8.25
N LEU A 210 13.81 5.53 -7.20
CA LEU A 210 14.31 5.51 -5.83
C LEU A 210 14.82 4.12 -5.41
N MET A 211 14.17 3.04 -5.88
CA MET A 211 14.65 1.67 -5.64
C MET A 211 15.93 1.36 -6.40
N ASP A 212 16.12 1.90 -7.60
CA ASP A 212 17.35 1.71 -8.36
C ASP A 212 18.56 2.38 -7.68
N ASP A 213 18.31 3.48 -6.98
CA ASP A 213 19.34 4.30 -6.33
C ASP A 213 19.40 4.03 -4.80
N LEU A 214 18.63 3.03 -4.29
CA LEU A 214 18.59 2.73 -2.88
C LEU A 214 19.88 2.03 -2.43
N SER A 215 20.61 2.65 -1.52
CA SER A 215 21.83 2.12 -0.91
C SER A 215 21.57 1.60 0.51
N GLU A 216 22.40 0.68 0.99
CA GLU A 216 22.26 0.03 2.31
C GLU A 216 22.36 1.01 3.48
N ASP A 217 23.12 2.08 3.35
CA ASP A 217 23.28 3.13 4.36
C ASP A 217 21.98 3.94 4.58
N ARG A 218 21.02 3.86 3.69
CA ARG A 218 19.69 4.45 3.83
C ARG A 218 18.66 3.55 4.52
N LEU A 219 19.02 2.31 4.81
CA LEU A 219 18.13 1.38 5.49
C LEU A 219 18.07 1.72 6.97
N PHE A 220 16.93 2.18 7.42
CA PHE A 220 16.62 2.46 8.82
C PHE A 220 15.25 1.91 9.20
N GLU A 221 15.05 1.70 10.47
CA GLU A 221 13.77 1.26 11.02
C GLU A 221 13.30 2.25 12.09
N PHE A 222 12.02 2.53 12.09
CA PHE A 222 11.36 3.19 13.19
C PHE A 222 10.80 2.14 14.16
N GLY A 223 10.45 2.59 15.34
CA GLY A 223 9.82 1.74 16.33
C GLY A 223 8.84 2.53 17.18
N TRP A 224 8.26 1.85 18.14
CA TRP A 224 7.27 2.39 19.08
C TRP A 224 7.66 3.71 19.72
N ALA A 225 8.96 3.90 20.05
CA ALA A 225 9.47 5.11 20.70
C ALA A 225 9.34 6.38 19.82
N ASN A 226 9.16 6.23 18.51
CA ASN A 226 9.01 7.34 17.57
C ASN A 226 7.57 7.86 17.47
N TYR A 227 6.62 7.23 18.17
CA TYR A 227 5.20 7.57 18.10
C TYR A 227 4.67 7.99 19.47
N PRO A 228 3.75 8.96 19.53
CA PRO A 228 3.06 9.30 20.75
C PRO A 228 2.18 8.15 21.22
N ASP A 229 1.86 8.14 22.51
CA ASP A 229 0.87 7.21 23.06
C ASP A 229 -0.55 7.70 22.68
N LEU A 230 -1.23 6.94 21.85
CA LEU A 230 -2.55 7.30 21.35
C LEU A 230 -3.62 7.28 22.45
N ARG A 231 -3.36 6.60 23.56
CA ARG A 231 -4.25 6.62 24.74
C ARG A 231 -4.35 7.99 25.40
N GLU A 232 -3.45 8.91 25.11
CA GLU A 232 -3.51 10.29 25.64
C GLU A 232 -4.52 11.17 24.91
N TYR A 233 -4.96 10.77 23.71
CA TYR A 233 -5.89 11.56 22.90
C TYR A 233 -7.35 11.20 23.22
N GLU A 234 -8.16 12.21 23.52
CA GLU A 234 -9.57 12.07 23.89
C GLU A 234 -10.40 11.28 22.87
N PHE A 235 -10.12 11.48 21.59
CA PHE A 235 -10.81 10.74 20.53
C PHE A 235 -10.60 9.23 20.67
N PHE A 236 -9.37 8.79 20.88
CA PHE A 236 -9.05 7.37 20.98
C PHE A 236 -9.48 6.76 22.32
N LYS A 237 -9.43 7.53 23.41
CA LYS A 237 -10.00 7.11 24.69
C LYS A 237 -11.49 6.76 24.60
N LYS A 238 -12.24 7.54 23.82
CA LYS A 238 -13.70 7.35 23.66
C LYS A 238 -14.06 6.20 22.73
N ASN A 239 -13.20 5.89 21.76
CA ASN A 239 -13.50 4.95 20.68
C ASN A 239 -12.76 3.61 20.80
N SER A 240 -11.82 3.44 21.75
CA SER A 240 -11.20 2.16 22.03
C SER A 240 -12.10 1.29 22.91
N THR A 241 -12.14 -0.01 22.61
CA THR A 241 -12.70 -1.01 23.50
C THR A 241 -11.61 -1.42 24.48
N GLY A 242 -11.86 -1.40 25.79
CA GLY A 242 -10.87 -1.87 26.77
C GLY A 242 -9.88 -0.81 27.25
N THR A 243 -10.34 0.38 27.54
CA THR A 243 -9.70 1.18 28.58
C THR A 243 -10.09 0.53 29.90
N GLU A 244 -9.21 -0.30 30.49
CA GLU A 244 -9.34 -0.64 31.88
C GLU A 244 -9.56 0.66 32.66
N LYS A 245 -10.74 0.79 33.24
CA LYS A 245 -11.00 1.81 34.27
C LYS A 245 -10.05 1.50 35.40
N ARG A 246 -8.95 2.24 35.50
CA ARG A 246 -8.21 2.32 36.76
C ARG A 246 -9.05 3.05 37.80
#